data_7ea9a521c584aab708a5e76e2faf4526
#
_entry.id   7ea9a521c584aab708a5e76e2faf4526
#
_cell.length_a   1.000
_cell.length_b   1.000
_cell.length_c   1.000
_cell.angle_alpha   90.00
_cell.angle_beta   90.00
_cell.angle_gamma   90.00
#
_symmetry.space_group_name_H-M   'P 1'
#
loop_
_entity.id
_entity.type
_entity.pdbx_description
1 polymer ?
#
loop_
_entity_poly.entity_id
_entity_poly.type
_entity_poly.pdbx_seq_one_letter_code
_entity_poly.pdbx_strand_id
1 'polypeptide(L)'
;MKTMKAAVYPSYSDQTRIGRGLVAAETLEEGATVEHLDGRAVPYNKIPEAEIRSAFELDDDRWIVPMSEARHINHSCDPNCYINGKLDVITLRKVFKGEELTIMYNDVTIEKYMARGSVLPKWDDRRSFDCRCGVPRCMGRIDRYVVPVPIDPNSRGVRMGVVEGHGRGMFACRRFLKGELIERAPIVAIDEKKWPNAAKTILSDYAFDWGEKDEHAAIALGYISIYNHSYSPNAQLEQMLDELMMEIIAIKDIEAGEQIMINYNGDPENQDPLWFTQREREPRPRKARKKSARS
;
A
#
# COMPACT_ATOMS: atom_id res chain seq x y z
N MET A 1 29.26 22.73 -14.01
CA MET A 1 28.05 23.22 -13.33
C MET A 1 27.00 22.14 -13.43
N LYS A 2 26.54 21.58 -12.29
CA LYS A 2 25.43 20.62 -12.30
C LYS A 2 24.16 21.41 -12.62
N THR A 3 23.55 21.17 -13.76
CA THR A 3 22.31 21.84 -14.15
C THR A 3 21.24 21.44 -13.14
N MET A 4 20.68 22.40 -12.42
CA MET A 4 19.60 22.12 -11.47
C MET A 4 18.36 21.73 -12.27
N LYS A 5 17.89 20.48 -12.10
CA LYS A 5 16.69 19.94 -12.74
C LYS A 5 15.40 20.42 -12.08
N ALA A 6 15.49 21.03 -10.90
CA ALA A 6 14.37 21.54 -10.13
C ALA A 6 14.66 22.96 -9.64
N ALA A 7 13.63 23.75 -9.44
CA ALA A 7 13.68 25.08 -8.87
C ALA A 7 12.60 25.28 -7.82
N VAL A 8 12.92 26.06 -6.78
CA VAL A 8 11.97 26.38 -5.71
C VAL A 8 11.10 27.54 -6.14
N TYR A 9 9.80 27.35 -6.07
CA TYR A 9 8.81 28.39 -6.35
C TYR A 9 7.78 28.45 -5.21
N PRO A 10 7.09 29.59 -5.06
CA PRO A 10 5.89 29.62 -4.23
C PRO A 10 4.90 28.58 -4.76
N SER A 11 4.48 27.64 -3.93
CA SER A 11 3.45 26.67 -4.30
C SER A 11 2.10 27.40 -4.35
N TYR A 12 1.56 27.54 -5.55
CA TYR A 12 0.22 28.07 -5.78
C TYR A 12 -0.69 26.94 -6.27
N SER A 13 -1.33 26.23 -5.36
CA SER A 13 -2.63 25.67 -5.71
C SER A 13 -3.67 26.76 -5.40
N ASP A 14 -4.64 27.01 -6.27
CA ASP A 14 -5.67 28.05 -6.11
C ASP A 14 -6.51 27.92 -4.83
N GLN A 15 -6.34 26.85 -4.08
CA GLN A 15 -7.08 26.56 -2.86
C GLN A 15 -6.20 26.43 -1.61
N THR A 16 -4.86 26.35 -1.74
CA THR A 16 -4.00 26.12 -0.56
C THR A 16 -2.62 26.74 -0.76
N ARG A 17 -2.36 27.82 -0.06
CA ARG A 17 -0.99 28.32 0.13
C ARG A 17 -0.25 27.35 1.06
N ILE A 18 0.44 26.35 0.48
CA ILE A 18 1.24 25.38 1.24
C ILE A 18 2.66 25.93 1.52
N GLY A 19 2.95 27.13 1.05
CA GLY A 19 4.25 27.77 1.22
C GLY A 19 5.14 27.65 -0.01
N ARG A 20 6.28 26.99 0.08
CA ARG A 20 7.20 26.78 -1.05
C ARG A 20 7.02 25.38 -1.62
N GLY A 21 7.15 25.24 -2.93
CA GLY A 21 7.15 23.98 -3.64
C GLY A 21 8.37 23.83 -4.53
N LEU A 22 8.67 22.60 -4.90
CA LEU A 22 9.71 22.28 -5.86
C LEU A 22 9.05 22.04 -7.22
N VAL A 23 9.50 22.71 -8.27
CA VAL A 23 8.98 22.53 -9.62
C VAL A 23 10.06 22.07 -10.58
N ALA A 24 9.69 21.34 -11.61
CA ALA A 24 10.59 20.90 -12.67
C ALA A 24 11.10 22.09 -13.49
N ALA A 25 12.41 22.29 -13.52
CA ALA A 25 13.05 23.37 -14.32
C ALA A 25 13.10 23.03 -15.83
N GLU A 26 12.99 21.75 -16.14
CA GLU A 26 12.94 21.19 -17.50
C GLU A 26 11.95 20.02 -17.52
N THR A 27 11.58 19.52 -18.70
CA THR A 27 10.78 18.29 -18.79
C THR A 27 11.65 17.09 -18.42
N LEU A 28 11.16 16.27 -17.50
CA LEU A 28 11.83 15.09 -16.97
C LEU A 28 11.11 13.83 -17.45
N GLU A 29 11.85 12.84 -17.93
CA GLU A 29 11.29 11.54 -18.28
C GLU A 29 11.10 10.69 -17.02
N GLU A 30 10.30 9.62 -17.11
CA GLU A 30 10.13 8.63 -16.04
C GLU A 30 11.48 8.03 -15.62
N GLY A 31 11.68 7.83 -14.31
CA GLY A 31 12.93 7.32 -13.74
C GLY A 31 14.07 8.33 -13.68
N ALA A 32 13.84 9.59 -14.05
CA ALA A 32 14.88 10.63 -13.97
C ALA A 32 15.19 10.98 -12.51
N THR A 33 16.48 11.07 -12.17
CA THR A 33 16.92 11.62 -10.88
C THR A 33 16.79 13.16 -10.94
N VAL A 34 16.02 13.70 -10.01
CA VAL A 34 15.79 15.14 -9.87
C VAL A 34 16.86 15.77 -9.00
N GLU A 35 17.00 15.27 -7.78
CA GLU A 35 17.93 15.78 -6.76
C GLU A 35 18.23 14.70 -5.73
N HIS A 36 19.29 14.89 -4.96
CA HIS A 36 19.64 14.07 -3.81
C HIS A 36 19.24 14.79 -2.51
N LEU A 37 18.68 14.05 -1.56
CA LEU A 37 18.34 14.56 -0.23
C LEU A 37 19.58 14.68 0.65
N ASP A 38 20.34 15.75 0.48
CA ASP A 38 21.39 16.08 1.42
C ASP A 38 20.83 16.69 2.69
N GLY A 39 21.36 16.29 3.84
CA GLY A 39 20.87 16.80 5.09
C GLY A 39 21.59 16.27 6.33
N ARG A 40 20.99 16.55 7.47
CA ARG A 40 21.52 16.17 8.77
C ARG A 40 20.86 14.88 9.23
N ALA A 41 21.64 13.81 9.38
CA ALA A 41 21.17 12.56 9.97
C ALA A 41 21.11 12.67 11.50
N VAL A 42 19.93 12.42 12.08
CA VAL A 42 19.68 12.54 13.51
C VAL A 42 18.77 11.40 14.01
N PRO A 43 18.87 10.99 15.28
CA PRO A 43 17.88 10.10 15.87
C PRO A 43 16.48 10.74 15.84
N TYR A 44 15.44 9.93 15.62
CA TYR A 44 14.07 10.44 15.49
C TYR A 44 13.63 11.34 16.64
N ASN A 45 13.94 10.97 17.87
CA ASN A 45 13.60 11.74 19.08
C ASN A 45 14.38 13.06 19.25
N LYS A 46 15.34 13.34 18.36
CA LYS A 46 16.11 14.58 18.31
C LYS A 46 15.70 15.51 17.17
N ILE A 47 14.70 15.13 16.37
CA ILE A 47 14.19 15.99 15.31
C ILE A 47 13.35 17.11 15.95
N PRO A 48 13.64 18.40 15.66
CA PRO A 48 12.81 19.50 16.08
C PRO A 48 11.37 19.36 15.57
N GLU A 49 10.38 19.74 16.35
CA GLU A 49 8.97 19.61 15.98
C GLU A 49 8.64 20.32 14.66
N ALA A 50 9.24 21.47 14.41
CA ALA A 50 9.07 22.22 13.16
C ALA A 50 9.61 21.49 11.91
N GLU A 51 10.53 20.53 12.07
CA GLU A 51 11.20 19.80 10.97
C GLU A 51 10.67 18.36 10.80
N ILE A 52 9.86 17.88 11.74
CA ILE A 52 9.46 16.47 11.81
C ILE A 52 8.65 16.01 10.57
N ARG A 53 7.89 16.91 9.97
CA ARG A 53 7.07 16.61 8.77
C ARG A 53 7.89 16.49 7.49
N SER A 54 9.02 17.18 7.43
CA SER A 54 9.93 17.17 6.28
C SER A 54 11.11 16.21 6.48
N ALA A 55 11.17 15.49 7.59
CA ALA A 55 12.20 14.51 7.85
C ALA A 55 11.84 13.15 7.24
N PHE A 56 12.83 12.46 6.68
CA PHE A 56 12.68 11.15 6.05
C PHE A 56 13.46 10.10 6.81
N GLU A 57 12.91 8.89 6.87
CA GLU A 57 13.57 7.76 7.50
C GLU A 57 14.80 7.33 6.68
N LEU A 58 15.97 7.34 7.32
CA LEU A 58 17.23 6.90 6.72
C LEU A 58 17.46 5.40 6.99
N ASP A 59 17.33 5.01 8.25
CA ASP A 59 17.42 3.63 8.73
C ASP A 59 16.54 3.47 10.00
N ASP A 60 16.62 2.34 10.68
CA ASP A 60 15.76 2.04 11.82
C ASP A 60 15.90 3.04 12.98
N ASP A 61 17.07 3.66 13.14
CA ASP A 61 17.39 4.55 14.26
C ASP A 61 17.53 6.02 13.86
N ARG A 62 17.79 6.30 12.58
CA ARG A 62 18.14 7.64 12.10
C ARG A 62 17.19 8.13 11.03
N TRP A 63 17.00 9.42 11.06
CA TRP A 63 16.22 10.17 10.08
C TRP A 63 17.08 11.25 9.47
N ILE A 64 16.83 11.60 8.22
CA ILE A 64 17.45 12.75 7.57
C ILE A 64 16.51 13.94 7.62
N VAL A 65 17.03 15.05 8.12
CA VAL A 65 16.40 16.38 8.00
C VAL A 65 17.03 17.07 6.81
N PRO A 66 16.31 17.21 5.67
CA PRO A 66 16.89 17.75 4.44
C PRO A 66 17.36 19.18 4.60
N MET A 67 18.51 19.49 4.01
CA MET A 67 19.08 20.84 3.93
C MET A 67 19.18 21.33 2.48
N SER A 68 19.07 20.43 1.51
CA SER A 68 19.00 20.75 0.08
C SER A 68 17.64 21.36 -0.29
N GLU A 69 17.49 21.81 -1.53
CA GLU A 69 16.22 22.35 -2.04
C GLU A 69 15.09 21.31 -2.04
N ALA A 70 15.42 20.00 -2.04
CA ALA A 70 14.46 18.93 -1.90
C ALA A 70 13.63 18.99 -0.61
N ARG A 71 14.07 19.73 0.43
CA ARG A 71 13.27 20.03 1.64
C ARG A 71 11.94 20.72 1.34
N HIS A 72 11.80 21.31 0.14
CA HIS A 72 10.60 22.02 -0.30
C HIS A 72 9.68 21.15 -1.16
N ILE A 73 10.01 19.86 -1.36
CA ILE A 73 9.13 18.96 -2.08
C ILE A 73 7.85 18.73 -1.26
N ASN A 74 6.69 18.97 -1.85
CA ASN A 74 5.41 18.86 -1.17
C ASN A 74 4.82 17.45 -1.25
N HIS A 75 3.83 17.22 -0.40
CA HIS A 75 3.05 15.98 -0.41
C HIS A 75 1.97 16.00 -1.49
N SER A 76 1.79 14.85 -2.15
CA SER A 76 0.58 14.52 -2.89
C SER A 76 0.15 13.08 -2.57
N CYS A 77 -1.17 12.84 -2.52
CA CYS A 77 -1.74 11.48 -2.46
C CYS A 77 -1.67 10.75 -3.81
N ASP A 78 -1.31 11.46 -4.89
CA ASP A 78 -1.00 10.93 -6.22
C ASP A 78 0.30 11.61 -6.69
N PRO A 79 1.45 11.18 -6.15
CA PRO A 79 2.72 11.86 -6.37
C PRO A 79 3.28 11.56 -7.75
N ASN A 80 4.12 12.47 -8.27
CA ASN A 80 4.88 12.25 -9.50
C ASN A 80 6.35 11.89 -9.25
N CYS A 81 6.77 11.84 -7.99
CA CYS A 81 8.11 11.43 -7.59
C CYS A 81 8.05 10.50 -6.36
N TYR A 82 9.15 9.79 -6.13
CA TYR A 82 9.42 9.04 -4.89
C TYR A 82 10.87 9.22 -4.46
N ILE A 83 11.19 8.84 -3.23
CA ILE A 83 12.55 8.83 -2.72
C ILE A 83 13.02 7.38 -2.66
N ASN A 84 14.11 7.07 -3.36
CA ASN A 84 14.70 5.74 -3.36
C ASN A 84 15.55 5.47 -2.11
N GLY A 85 16.05 4.23 -1.93
CA GLY A 85 16.90 3.84 -0.81
C GLY A 85 18.25 4.55 -0.74
N LYS A 86 18.62 5.32 -1.77
CA LYS A 86 19.84 6.15 -1.81
C LYS A 86 19.56 7.63 -1.54
N LEU A 87 18.34 7.96 -1.12
CA LEU A 87 17.87 9.33 -0.89
C LEU A 87 17.82 10.21 -2.15
N ASP A 88 17.69 9.61 -3.32
CA ASP A 88 17.48 10.36 -4.55
C ASP A 88 15.98 10.52 -4.80
N VAL A 89 15.57 11.72 -5.18
CA VAL A 89 14.22 12.01 -5.68
C VAL A 89 14.14 11.56 -7.13
N ILE A 90 13.27 10.60 -7.42
CA ILE A 90 13.12 9.97 -8.75
C ILE A 90 11.70 10.21 -9.25
N THR A 91 11.56 10.54 -10.52
CA THR A 91 10.25 10.70 -11.17
C THR A 91 9.55 9.36 -11.40
N LEU A 92 8.26 9.27 -11.04
CA LEU A 92 7.39 8.11 -11.26
C LEU A 92 6.78 8.07 -12.67
N ARG A 93 6.76 9.21 -13.34
CA ARG A 93 6.23 9.40 -14.69
C ARG A 93 6.93 10.58 -15.35
N LYS A 94 6.62 10.84 -16.61
CA LYS A 94 7.03 12.08 -17.27
C LYS A 94 6.45 13.28 -16.52
N VAL A 95 7.31 14.24 -16.19
CA VAL A 95 6.97 15.49 -15.52
C VAL A 95 7.34 16.65 -16.43
N PHE A 96 6.36 17.52 -16.73
CA PHE A 96 6.60 18.63 -17.64
C PHE A 96 7.26 19.81 -16.92
N LYS A 97 8.02 20.59 -17.68
CA LYS A 97 8.60 21.84 -17.16
C LYS A 97 7.53 22.72 -16.53
N GLY A 98 7.80 23.20 -15.32
CA GLY A 98 6.87 24.02 -14.52
C GLY A 98 5.86 23.23 -13.70
N GLU A 99 5.80 21.91 -13.85
CA GLU A 99 4.96 21.04 -13.02
C GLU A 99 5.56 20.90 -11.62
N GLU A 100 4.72 20.96 -10.58
CA GLU A 100 5.17 20.76 -9.20
C GLU A 100 5.60 19.30 -8.98
N LEU A 101 6.77 19.14 -8.34
CA LEU A 101 7.31 17.85 -7.94
C LEU A 101 6.75 17.48 -6.57
N THR A 102 6.16 16.32 -6.46
CA THR A 102 5.49 15.87 -5.23
C THR A 102 5.85 14.45 -4.88
N ILE A 103 5.87 14.15 -3.58
CA ILE A 103 6.09 12.81 -3.02
C ILE A 103 4.99 12.47 -2.02
N MET A 104 4.92 11.21 -1.62
CA MET A 104 4.08 10.78 -0.51
C MET A 104 4.87 10.87 0.80
N TYR A 105 4.37 11.63 1.80
CA TYR A 105 5.10 11.85 3.07
C TYR A 105 4.98 10.70 4.06
N ASN A 106 4.00 9.88 3.91
CA ASN A 106 3.65 8.82 4.84
C ASN A 106 3.82 7.42 4.24
N ASP A 107 4.63 7.30 3.18
CA ASP A 107 4.95 5.99 2.61
C ASP A 107 5.96 5.22 3.47
N VAL A 108 5.83 3.91 3.41
CA VAL A 108 6.84 2.95 3.87
C VAL A 108 7.14 2.04 2.69
N THR A 109 8.39 1.95 2.27
CA THR A 109 8.74 1.09 1.14
C THR A 109 8.34 -0.36 1.40
N ILE A 110 8.03 -1.10 0.33
CA ILE A 110 7.64 -2.51 0.44
C ILE A 110 8.72 -3.32 1.15
N GLU A 111 9.99 -3.06 0.86
CA GLU A 111 11.13 -3.74 1.48
C GLU A 111 11.17 -3.50 2.98
N LYS A 112 11.00 -2.26 3.43
CA LYS A 112 10.93 -1.93 4.86
C LYS A 112 9.72 -2.55 5.54
N TYR A 113 8.56 -2.52 4.88
CA TYR A 113 7.34 -3.17 5.37
C TYR A 113 7.55 -4.66 5.57
N MET A 114 8.13 -5.37 4.59
CA MET A 114 8.40 -6.79 4.67
C MET A 114 9.48 -7.12 5.71
N ALA A 115 10.54 -6.33 5.79
CA ALA A 115 11.60 -6.50 6.80
C ALA A 115 11.07 -6.38 8.24
N ARG A 116 10.01 -5.63 8.46
CA ARG A 116 9.29 -5.50 9.74
C ARG A 116 8.23 -6.58 9.98
N GLY A 117 8.21 -7.64 9.20
CA GLY A 117 7.21 -8.71 9.31
C GLY A 117 5.79 -8.25 8.95
N SER A 118 5.67 -7.31 8.02
CA SER A 118 4.41 -6.70 7.59
C SER A 118 3.65 -5.94 8.68
N VAL A 119 4.38 -5.43 9.69
CA VAL A 119 3.82 -4.61 10.77
C VAL A 119 4.27 -3.16 10.58
N LEU A 120 3.33 -2.26 10.43
CA LEU A 120 3.64 -0.82 10.38
C LEU A 120 3.99 -0.31 11.79
N PRO A 121 4.98 0.60 11.91
CA PRO A 121 5.26 1.26 13.17
C PRO A 121 4.05 2.12 13.58
N LYS A 122 3.94 2.39 14.89
CA LYS A 122 2.93 3.34 15.37
C LYS A 122 3.15 4.71 14.72
N TRP A 123 2.07 5.29 14.22
CA TRP A 123 2.10 6.65 13.67
C TRP A 123 2.42 7.67 14.76
N ASP A 124 3.23 8.67 14.44
CA ASP A 124 3.47 9.82 15.32
C ASP A 124 2.56 10.98 14.92
N ASP A 125 1.64 11.36 15.79
CA ASP A 125 0.64 12.40 15.55
C ASP A 125 1.24 13.78 15.24
N ARG A 126 2.49 14.05 15.66
CA ARG A 126 3.21 15.28 15.30
C ARG A 126 3.42 15.43 13.80
N ARG A 127 3.41 14.31 13.06
CA ARG A 127 3.50 14.26 11.59
C ARG A 127 2.14 14.44 10.90
N SER A 128 1.04 14.38 11.66
CA SER A 128 -0.30 14.49 11.08
C SER A 128 -0.58 15.89 10.55
N PHE A 129 -1.29 15.95 9.42
CA PHE A 129 -1.77 17.20 8.82
C PHE A 129 -2.98 16.98 7.93
N ASP A 130 -3.78 18.03 7.72
CA ASP A 130 -4.88 17.98 6.77
C ASP A 130 -4.32 18.15 5.36
N CYS A 131 -4.52 17.11 4.54
CA CYS A 131 -4.04 17.10 3.18
C CYS A 131 -4.97 17.90 2.28
N ARG A 132 -4.37 18.77 1.45
CA ARG A 132 -5.07 19.61 0.50
C ARG A 132 -4.41 19.54 -0.89
N CYS A 133 -3.87 18.37 -1.26
CA CYS A 133 -3.16 18.20 -2.54
C CYS A 133 -4.06 18.34 -3.78
N GLY A 134 -5.38 18.38 -3.60
CA GLY A 134 -6.33 18.62 -4.69
C GLY A 134 -6.55 17.47 -5.66
N VAL A 135 -5.88 16.33 -5.46
CA VAL A 135 -6.10 15.16 -6.32
C VAL A 135 -7.44 14.49 -6.00
N PRO A 136 -8.11 13.85 -7.00
CA PRO A 136 -9.42 13.21 -6.78
C PRO A 136 -9.43 12.15 -5.66
N ARG A 137 -8.27 11.54 -5.39
CA ARG A 137 -8.07 10.49 -4.36
C ARG A 137 -7.38 11.01 -3.12
N CYS A 138 -7.51 12.30 -2.83
CA CYS A 138 -6.92 12.89 -1.64
C CYS A 138 -7.44 12.18 -0.38
N MET A 139 -6.52 11.76 0.49
CA MET A 139 -6.86 11.12 1.77
C MET A 139 -7.54 12.08 2.77
N GLY A 140 -7.56 13.39 2.48
CA GLY A 140 -8.12 14.44 3.32
C GLY A 140 -7.28 14.73 4.56
N ARG A 141 -6.80 13.70 5.25
CA ARG A 141 -5.90 13.79 6.40
C ARG A 141 -4.80 12.74 6.30
N ILE A 142 -3.59 13.15 6.59
CA ILE A 142 -2.44 12.26 6.70
C ILE A 142 -2.20 12.02 8.19
N ASP A 143 -2.49 10.83 8.65
CA ASP A 143 -2.44 10.41 10.07
C ASP A 143 -2.02 8.95 10.24
N ARG A 144 -1.49 8.33 9.18
CA ARG A 144 -1.05 6.93 9.15
C ARG A 144 -0.03 6.71 8.04
N TYR A 145 0.74 5.63 8.18
CA TYR A 145 1.59 5.15 7.10
C TYR A 145 0.77 4.48 5.99
N VAL A 146 1.28 4.56 4.78
CA VAL A 146 0.82 3.77 3.64
C VAL A 146 2.02 3.04 3.03
N VAL A 147 1.78 1.87 2.47
CA VAL A 147 2.76 1.21 1.60
C VAL A 147 2.36 1.56 0.17
N PRO A 148 3.13 2.42 -0.53
CA PRO A 148 2.82 2.71 -1.91
C PRO A 148 3.04 1.43 -2.72
N VAL A 149 2.00 0.96 -3.34
CA VAL A 149 2.13 -0.09 -4.35
C VAL A 149 2.06 0.61 -5.69
N PRO A 150 3.05 0.38 -6.57
CA PRO A 150 2.96 0.86 -7.93
C PRO A 150 1.60 0.48 -8.51
N ILE A 151 0.90 1.44 -9.10
CA ILE A 151 -0.31 1.11 -9.85
C ILE A 151 0.17 0.24 -11.00
N ASP A 152 -0.16 -1.06 -10.95
CA ASP A 152 0.04 -1.92 -12.10
C ASP A 152 -0.78 -1.31 -13.26
N PRO A 153 -0.15 -0.85 -14.33
CA PRO A 153 -0.87 -0.30 -15.48
C PRO A 153 -1.79 -1.34 -16.14
N ASN A 154 -1.57 -2.63 -15.84
CA ASN A 154 -2.46 -3.72 -16.23
C ASN A 154 -3.56 -3.99 -15.19
N SER A 155 -3.50 -3.36 -14.00
CA SER A 155 -4.58 -3.48 -13.03
C SER A 155 -5.84 -2.85 -13.61
N ARG A 156 -6.93 -3.60 -13.65
CA ARG A 156 -8.24 -3.16 -14.20
C ARG A 156 -8.93 -2.11 -13.34
N GLY A 157 -8.16 -1.15 -12.81
CA GLY A 157 -8.67 -0.07 -11.98
C GLY A 157 -8.69 -0.36 -10.49
N VAL A 158 -7.85 -1.28 -10.01
CA VAL A 158 -7.65 -1.56 -8.59
C VAL A 158 -6.23 -1.26 -8.15
N ARG A 159 -6.04 -1.00 -6.86
CA ARG A 159 -4.72 -0.87 -6.24
C ARG A 159 -4.70 -1.55 -4.88
N MET A 160 -3.56 -2.08 -4.53
CA MET A 160 -3.32 -2.55 -3.18
C MET A 160 -3.03 -1.37 -2.24
N GLY A 161 -3.50 -1.45 -1.01
CA GLY A 161 -3.21 -0.49 0.06
C GLY A 161 -3.08 -1.19 1.39
N VAL A 162 -2.73 -0.44 2.44
CA VAL A 162 -2.65 -0.94 3.81
C VAL A 162 -3.93 -0.60 4.55
N VAL A 163 -4.45 -1.57 5.28
CA VAL A 163 -5.65 -1.45 6.12
C VAL A 163 -5.24 -1.69 7.56
N GLU A 164 -5.48 -0.73 8.43
CA GLU A 164 -5.14 -0.84 9.85
C GLU A 164 -5.81 -2.07 10.47
N GLY A 165 -5.02 -2.88 11.19
CA GLY A 165 -5.48 -4.13 11.80
C GLY A 165 -5.67 -5.32 10.85
N HIS A 166 -5.66 -5.10 9.51
CA HIS A 166 -5.92 -6.14 8.51
C HIS A 166 -4.76 -6.36 7.52
N GLY A 167 -3.69 -5.57 7.63
CA GLY A 167 -2.54 -5.68 6.74
C GLY A 167 -2.82 -5.05 5.37
N ARG A 168 -2.79 -5.85 4.29
CA ARG A 168 -3.05 -5.38 2.92
C ARG A 168 -4.51 -5.53 2.56
N GLY A 169 -4.99 -4.67 1.65
CA GLY A 169 -6.33 -4.76 1.07
C GLY A 169 -6.39 -4.11 -0.31
N MET A 170 -7.43 -4.39 -1.05
CA MET A 170 -7.63 -3.86 -2.39
C MET A 170 -8.58 -2.67 -2.38
N PHE A 171 -8.28 -1.66 -3.16
CA PHE A 171 -9.04 -0.41 -3.26
C PHE A 171 -9.38 -0.10 -4.71
N ALA A 172 -10.57 0.42 -4.93
CA ALA A 172 -10.99 0.91 -6.24
C ALA A 172 -10.18 2.14 -6.65
N CYS A 173 -9.65 2.12 -7.87
CA CYS A 173 -8.98 3.27 -8.49
C CYS A 173 -9.93 4.11 -9.33
N ARG A 174 -11.09 3.60 -9.66
CA ARG A 174 -12.18 4.24 -10.38
C ARG A 174 -13.50 3.73 -9.83
N ARG A 175 -14.60 4.31 -10.28
CA ARG A 175 -15.91 3.74 -10.01
C ARG A 175 -16.06 2.41 -10.75
N PHE A 176 -16.64 1.41 -10.06
CA PHE A 176 -17.17 0.18 -10.63
C PHE A 176 -18.68 0.15 -10.45
N LEU A 177 -19.37 -0.25 -11.48
CA LEU A 177 -20.83 -0.44 -11.42
C LEU A 177 -21.15 -1.86 -10.94
N LYS A 178 -22.31 -2.03 -10.29
CA LYS A 178 -22.81 -3.36 -9.95
C LYS A 178 -22.83 -4.28 -11.17
N GLY A 179 -22.31 -5.49 -11.01
CA GLY A 179 -22.15 -6.49 -12.08
C GLY A 179 -20.87 -6.35 -12.90
N GLU A 180 -20.06 -5.34 -12.65
CA GLU A 180 -18.81 -5.13 -13.38
C GLU A 180 -17.69 -6.06 -12.90
N LEU A 181 -16.96 -6.64 -13.84
CA LEU A 181 -15.74 -7.42 -13.56
C LEU A 181 -14.63 -6.50 -13.07
N ILE A 182 -14.16 -6.75 -11.85
CA ILE A 182 -13.08 -6.00 -11.21
C ILE A 182 -11.72 -6.62 -11.53
N GLU A 183 -11.60 -7.93 -11.30
CA GLU A 183 -10.36 -8.68 -11.53
C GLU A 183 -10.67 -10.10 -12.01
N ARG A 184 -9.80 -10.63 -12.86
CA ARG A 184 -9.78 -12.02 -13.29
C ARG A 184 -8.35 -12.52 -13.22
N ALA A 185 -8.12 -13.62 -12.51
CA ALA A 185 -6.80 -14.18 -12.32
C ALA A 185 -6.78 -15.70 -12.50
N PRO A 186 -5.72 -16.27 -13.10
CA PRO A 186 -5.51 -17.70 -13.11
C PRO A 186 -5.21 -18.21 -11.70
N ILE A 187 -5.50 -19.49 -11.48
CA ILE A 187 -5.27 -20.14 -10.20
C ILE A 187 -4.26 -21.30 -10.31
N VAL A 188 -3.68 -21.64 -9.16
CA VAL A 188 -2.97 -22.90 -8.96
C VAL A 188 -3.83 -23.78 -8.05
N ALA A 189 -4.48 -24.79 -8.64
CA ALA A 189 -5.23 -25.77 -7.87
C ALA A 189 -4.30 -26.70 -7.11
N ILE A 190 -4.62 -26.95 -5.85
CA ILE A 190 -3.89 -27.87 -4.95
C ILE A 190 -4.85 -29.01 -4.61
N ASP A 191 -4.53 -30.21 -5.09
CA ASP A 191 -5.36 -31.38 -4.84
C ASP A 191 -5.39 -31.77 -3.35
N GLU A 192 -6.44 -32.49 -2.95
CA GLU A 192 -6.69 -32.91 -1.59
C GLU A 192 -5.47 -33.62 -0.95
N LYS A 193 -4.71 -34.38 -1.73
CA LYS A 193 -3.54 -35.14 -1.20
C LYS A 193 -2.36 -34.22 -0.87
N LYS A 194 -2.23 -33.08 -1.58
CA LYS A 194 -1.13 -32.13 -1.37
C LYS A 194 -1.50 -31.04 -0.36
N TRP A 195 -2.79 -30.75 -0.21
CA TRP A 195 -3.29 -29.69 0.66
C TRP A 195 -2.77 -29.79 2.11
N PRO A 196 -2.73 -30.97 2.78
CA PRO A 196 -2.23 -31.07 4.17
C PRO A 196 -0.79 -30.58 4.37
N ASN A 197 0.03 -30.58 3.31
CA ASN A 197 1.39 -30.02 3.38
C ASN A 197 1.39 -28.51 3.12
N ALA A 198 0.62 -28.01 2.17
CA ALA A 198 0.46 -26.60 1.88
C ALA A 198 -0.19 -25.86 3.07
N ALA A 199 -1.18 -26.45 3.71
CA ALA A 199 -1.90 -25.93 4.87
C ALA A 199 -1.03 -25.69 6.11
N LYS A 200 0.17 -26.28 6.16
CA LYS A 200 1.16 -26.04 7.24
C LYS A 200 2.02 -24.79 7.00
N THR A 201 1.83 -24.16 5.89
CA THR A 201 2.59 -22.96 5.46
C THR A 201 1.70 -21.72 5.48
N ILE A 202 2.29 -20.57 5.21
CA ILE A 202 1.56 -19.30 5.04
C ILE A 202 0.52 -19.35 3.91
N LEU A 203 0.61 -20.31 2.99
CA LEU A 203 -0.32 -20.43 1.87
C LEU A 203 -1.76 -20.71 2.32
N SER A 204 -1.95 -21.29 3.51
CA SER A 204 -3.28 -21.51 4.07
C SER A 204 -4.06 -20.21 4.31
N ASP A 205 -3.35 -19.10 4.53
CA ASP A 205 -3.97 -17.81 4.80
C ASP A 205 -4.40 -17.08 3.51
N TYR A 206 -4.01 -17.61 2.34
CA TYR A 206 -4.25 -17.03 1.01
C TYR A 206 -5.00 -17.96 0.07
N ALA A 207 -5.33 -19.17 0.52
CA ALA A 207 -6.02 -20.16 -0.28
C ALA A 207 -7.54 -19.98 -0.17
N PHE A 208 -8.22 -20.34 -1.26
CA PHE A 208 -9.66 -20.47 -1.36
C PHE A 208 -10.04 -21.95 -1.50
N ASP A 209 -11.23 -22.30 -1.03
CA ASP A 209 -11.86 -23.55 -1.40
C ASP A 209 -12.11 -23.54 -2.92
N TRP A 210 -11.96 -24.69 -3.58
CA TRP A 210 -12.02 -24.81 -5.02
C TRP A 210 -12.68 -26.10 -5.47
N GLY A 211 -13.58 -25.99 -6.45
CA GLY A 211 -14.32 -27.11 -7.02
C GLY A 211 -15.80 -27.05 -6.67
N GLU A 212 -16.63 -27.86 -7.37
CA GLU A 212 -18.09 -27.88 -7.14
C GLU A 212 -18.49 -28.28 -5.71
N LYS A 213 -17.63 -29.00 -5.02
CA LYS A 213 -17.84 -29.52 -3.65
C LYS A 213 -16.75 -29.09 -2.69
N ASP A 214 -16.00 -28.04 -3.05
CA ASP A 214 -14.85 -27.52 -2.28
C ASP A 214 -13.80 -28.61 -1.94
N GLU A 215 -13.66 -29.60 -2.83
CA GLU A 215 -12.76 -30.74 -2.62
C GLU A 215 -11.27 -30.41 -2.80
N HIS A 216 -10.96 -29.22 -3.33
CA HIS A 216 -9.59 -28.75 -3.57
C HIS A 216 -9.36 -27.41 -2.89
N ALA A 217 -8.11 -26.98 -2.86
CA ALA A 217 -7.75 -25.60 -2.53
C ALA A 217 -7.15 -24.92 -3.76
N ALA A 218 -7.25 -23.62 -3.85
CA ALA A 218 -6.64 -22.85 -4.93
C ALA A 218 -5.95 -21.57 -4.41
N ILE A 219 -4.81 -21.26 -5.01
CA ILE A 219 -4.12 -19.98 -4.85
C ILE A 219 -4.32 -19.17 -6.12
N ALA A 220 -4.90 -17.98 -5.99
CA ALA A 220 -5.04 -17.07 -7.10
C ALA A 220 -3.71 -16.35 -7.39
N LEU A 221 -3.32 -16.28 -8.68
CA LEU A 221 -2.07 -15.67 -9.15
C LEU A 221 -2.26 -14.19 -9.55
N GLY A 222 -3.05 -13.48 -8.77
CA GLY A 222 -3.29 -12.05 -8.94
C GLY A 222 -3.41 -11.39 -7.59
N TYR A 223 -4.24 -10.37 -7.50
CA TYR A 223 -4.54 -9.71 -6.22
C TYR A 223 -5.70 -10.38 -5.46
N ILE A 224 -6.37 -11.36 -6.03
CA ILE A 224 -7.61 -11.97 -5.48
C ILE A 224 -7.38 -12.46 -4.05
N SER A 225 -6.22 -13.03 -3.73
CA SER A 225 -5.88 -13.47 -2.37
C SER A 225 -5.59 -12.31 -1.38
N ILE A 226 -5.78 -11.04 -1.78
CA ILE A 226 -5.48 -9.85 -0.96
C ILE A 226 -6.75 -9.04 -0.65
N TYR A 227 -7.89 -9.37 -1.25
CA TYR A 227 -9.16 -8.76 -0.88
C TYR A 227 -9.55 -9.17 0.53
N ASN A 228 -9.87 -8.18 1.38
CA ASN A 228 -10.25 -8.43 2.76
C ASN A 228 -11.70 -8.89 2.89
N HIS A 229 -11.97 -9.53 4.01
CA HIS A 229 -13.31 -9.98 4.38
C HIS A 229 -14.21 -8.84 4.83
N SER A 230 -15.50 -8.98 4.50
CA SER A 230 -16.60 -8.23 5.12
C SER A 230 -17.85 -9.07 5.14
N TYR A 231 -18.63 -9.00 6.23
CA TYR A 231 -20.01 -9.52 6.28
C TYR A 231 -21.01 -8.63 5.54
N SER A 232 -20.59 -7.48 5.04
CA SER A 232 -21.36 -6.60 4.15
C SER A 232 -20.51 -6.24 2.93
N PRO A 233 -20.12 -7.23 2.09
CA PRO A 233 -19.20 -7.05 1.00
C PRO A 233 -19.78 -6.13 -0.07
N ASN A 234 -18.89 -5.55 -0.89
CA ASN A 234 -19.27 -4.81 -2.10
C ASN A 234 -18.84 -5.53 -3.38
N ALA A 235 -18.15 -6.66 -3.24
CA ALA A 235 -17.78 -7.55 -4.33
C ALA A 235 -17.94 -9.01 -3.92
N GLN A 236 -18.02 -9.91 -4.89
CA GLN A 236 -18.03 -11.35 -4.68
C GLN A 236 -16.97 -12.04 -5.53
N LEU A 237 -16.56 -13.23 -5.09
CA LEU A 237 -15.66 -14.11 -5.80
C LEU A 237 -16.47 -15.14 -6.57
N GLU A 238 -16.14 -15.32 -7.85
CA GLU A 238 -16.71 -16.35 -8.74
C GLU A 238 -15.61 -17.33 -9.16
N GLN A 239 -15.94 -18.63 -9.20
CA GLN A 239 -15.04 -19.68 -9.66
C GLN A 239 -15.38 -20.06 -11.11
N MET A 240 -14.40 -19.93 -11.99
CA MET A 240 -14.49 -20.34 -13.40
C MET A 240 -13.76 -21.67 -13.55
N LEU A 241 -14.42 -22.76 -13.16
CA LEU A 241 -13.80 -24.09 -12.97
C LEU A 241 -13.14 -24.62 -14.24
N ASP A 242 -13.84 -24.54 -15.38
CA ASP A 242 -13.34 -25.04 -16.67
C ASP A 242 -12.14 -24.26 -17.19
N GLU A 243 -11.99 -23.00 -16.75
CA GLU A 243 -10.94 -22.10 -17.22
C GLU A 243 -9.75 -22.01 -16.23
N LEU A 244 -9.88 -22.63 -15.06
CA LEU A 244 -8.93 -22.48 -13.93
C LEU A 244 -8.66 -21.01 -13.59
N MET A 245 -9.74 -20.23 -13.50
CA MET A 245 -9.72 -18.80 -13.21
C MET A 245 -10.64 -18.48 -12.03
N MET A 246 -10.32 -17.40 -11.33
CA MET A 246 -11.21 -16.74 -10.37
C MET A 246 -11.51 -15.32 -10.86
N GLU A 247 -12.71 -14.84 -10.56
CA GLU A 247 -13.16 -13.49 -10.86
C GLU A 247 -13.64 -12.78 -9.60
N ILE A 248 -13.37 -11.49 -9.51
CA ILE A 248 -13.99 -10.58 -8.54
C ILE A 248 -14.97 -9.70 -9.29
N ILE A 249 -16.24 -9.74 -8.87
CA ILE A 249 -17.34 -9.02 -9.50
C ILE A 249 -17.95 -8.07 -8.47
N ALA A 250 -18.22 -6.83 -8.87
CA ALA A 250 -18.92 -5.86 -8.03
C ALA A 250 -20.37 -6.27 -7.81
N ILE A 251 -20.83 -6.39 -6.56
CA ILE A 251 -22.23 -6.64 -6.23
C ILE A 251 -23.01 -5.38 -5.84
N LYS A 252 -22.29 -4.26 -5.70
CA LYS A 252 -22.82 -2.91 -5.49
C LYS A 252 -21.99 -1.95 -6.34
N ASP A 253 -22.47 -0.74 -6.54
CA ASP A 253 -21.61 0.33 -7.03
C ASP A 253 -20.51 0.60 -6.02
N ILE A 254 -19.28 0.74 -6.50
CA ILE A 254 -18.08 0.97 -5.68
C ILE A 254 -17.42 2.26 -6.18
N GLU A 255 -17.31 3.24 -5.31
CA GLU A 255 -16.69 4.53 -5.68
C GLU A 255 -15.16 4.46 -5.66
N ALA A 256 -14.52 5.36 -6.40
CA ALA A 256 -13.06 5.48 -6.36
C ALA A 256 -12.56 5.78 -4.93
N GLY A 257 -11.57 5.03 -4.47
CA GLY A 257 -11.03 5.14 -3.11
C GLY A 257 -11.66 4.19 -2.10
N GLU A 258 -12.80 3.58 -2.39
CA GLU A 258 -13.38 2.57 -1.50
C GLU A 258 -12.55 1.29 -1.47
N GLN A 259 -12.52 0.66 -0.32
CA GLN A 259 -11.96 -0.68 -0.19
C GLN A 259 -12.93 -1.69 -0.82
N ILE A 260 -12.39 -2.58 -1.63
CA ILE A 260 -13.14 -3.69 -2.23
C ILE A 260 -13.01 -4.88 -1.29
N MET A 261 -14.15 -5.41 -0.86
CA MET A 261 -14.22 -6.48 0.13
C MET A 261 -15.14 -7.60 -0.35
N ILE A 262 -14.78 -8.83 -0.03
CA ILE A 262 -15.53 -10.04 -0.33
C ILE A 262 -15.95 -10.74 0.96
N ASN A 263 -16.88 -11.67 0.90
CA ASN A 263 -17.18 -12.56 2.02
C ASN A 263 -16.34 -13.85 1.87
N TYR A 264 -15.50 -14.16 2.86
CA TYR A 264 -14.65 -15.36 2.84
C TYR A 264 -15.44 -16.68 2.99
N ASN A 265 -16.70 -16.60 3.40
CA ASN A 265 -17.60 -17.76 3.42
C ASN A 265 -18.19 -18.08 2.03
N GLY A 266 -17.75 -17.40 0.96
CA GLY A 266 -18.20 -17.59 -0.42
C GLY A 266 -19.46 -16.81 -0.76
N ASP A 267 -20.58 -17.07 -0.07
CA ASP A 267 -21.84 -16.35 -0.28
C ASP A 267 -21.80 -14.95 0.39
N PRO A 268 -22.09 -13.87 -0.35
CA PRO A 268 -22.15 -12.52 0.21
C PRO A 268 -23.09 -12.34 1.42
N GLU A 269 -24.15 -13.14 1.51
CA GLU A 269 -25.13 -13.07 2.59
C GLU A 269 -24.79 -13.97 3.80
N ASN A 270 -23.77 -14.82 3.69
CA ASN A 270 -23.39 -15.74 4.77
C ASN A 270 -22.77 -14.97 5.95
N GLN A 271 -23.32 -15.19 7.16
CA GLN A 271 -22.90 -14.54 8.40
C GLN A 271 -22.20 -15.53 9.37
N ASP A 272 -21.81 -16.70 8.90
CA ASP A 272 -21.13 -17.69 9.74
C ASP A 272 -19.77 -17.17 10.21
N PRO A 273 -19.36 -17.50 11.46
CA PRO A 273 -18.07 -17.09 11.98
C PRO A 273 -16.93 -17.66 11.15
N LEU A 274 -15.97 -16.82 10.80
CA LEU A 274 -14.77 -17.24 10.09
C LEU A 274 -13.88 -18.16 10.94
N TRP A 275 -13.20 -19.07 10.29
CA TRP A 275 -12.34 -20.08 10.93
C TRP A 275 -11.21 -19.51 11.81
N PHE A 276 -10.71 -18.32 11.47
CA PHE A 276 -9.65 -17.69 12.25
C PHE A 276 -10.18 -16.97 13.50
N THR A 277 -11.41 -16.48 13.52
CA THR A 277 -12.01 -15.91 14.73
C THR A 277 -12.25 -16.96 15.80
N GLN A 278 -12.38 -18.22 15.42
CA GLN A 278 -12.47 -19.35 16.35
C GLN A 278 -11.11 -19.72 16.94
N ARG A 279 -10.01 -19.57 16.17
CA ARG A 279 -8.65 -19.84 16.64
C ARG A 279 -8.13 -18.83 17.66
N GLU A 280 -8.58 -17.59 17.61
CA GLU A 280 -8.21 -16.56 18.60
C GLU A 280 -8.75 -16.84 20.01
N ARG A 281 -9.76 -17.71 20.13
CA ARG A 281 -10.32 -18.13 21.43
C ARG A 281 -9.52 -19.26 22.09
N GLU A 282 -8.63 -19.92 21.36
CA GLU A 282 -7.72 -20.93 21.92
C GLU A 282 -6.35 -20.28 22.20
N PRO A 283 -5.84 -20.30 23.44
CA PRO A 283 -4.54 -19.72 23.76
C PRO A 283 -3.46 -20.48 22.98
N ARG A 284 -2.69 -19.76 22.14
CA ARG A 284 -1.54 -20.36 21.44
C ARG A 284 -0.58 -21.00 22.45
N PRO A 285 -0.19 -22.28 22.31
CA PRO A 285 0.78 -22.87 23.19
C PRO A 285 2.10 -22.10 23.10
N ARG A 286 2.52 -21.52 24.22
CA ARG A 286 3.80 -20.81 24.31
C ARG A 286 4.90 -21.78 23.92
N LYS A 287 5.60 -21.55 22.81
CA LYS A 287 6.83 -22.27 22.46
C LYS A 287 7.81 -22.12 23.62
N ALA A 288 8.12 -23.22 24.29
CA ALA A 288 9.11 -23.25 25.36
C ALA A 288 10.45 -22.72 24.82
N ARG A 289 10.93 -21.65 25.41
CA ARG A 289 12.27 -21.12 25.15
C ARG A 289 13.29 -22.21 25.50
N LYS A 290 13.91 -22.82 24.50
CA LYS A 290 15.08 -23.68 24.72
C LYS A 290 16.17 -22.80 25.35
N LYS A 291 16.44 -23.02 26.63
CA LYS A 291 17.63 -22.47 27.28
C LYS A 291 18.84 -23.09 26.56
N SER A 292 19.61 -22.26 25.87
CA SER A 292 20.94 -22.66 25.40
C SER A 292 21.81 -22.87 26.62
N ALA A 293 22.17 -24.14 26.93
CA ALA A 293 23.25 -24.43 27.84
C ALA A 293 24.55 -23.93 27.19
N ARG A 294 25.16 -22.97 27.78
CA ARG A 294 26.56 -22.65 27.54
C ARG A 294 27.39 -23.61 28.41
N SER A 295 28.15 -24.43 27.78
CA SER A 295 29.36 -25.05 28.33
C SER A 295 30.57 -24.33 27.75
#